data_27de6cd647f8168e0c8f1d5944d2bdab
#
_entry.id   27de6cd647f8168e0c8f1d5944d2bdab
#
_cell.length_a   1.000
_cell.length_b   1.000
_cell.length_c   1.000
_cell.angle_alpha   90.00
_cell.angle_beta   90.00
_cell.angle_gamma   90.00
#
_symmetry.space_group_name_H-M   'P 1'
#
loop_
_entity.id
_entity.type
_entity.pdbx_description
1 polymer ?
#
loop_
_entity_poly.entity_id
_entity_poly.type
_entity_poly.pdbx_seq_one_letter_code
_entity_poly.pdbx_strand_id
1 'polypeptide(L)'
;MSEGIPETYQIIGRIGGGNSGVVYKAYHTNLKKYVVLKKIRSEIKDFVDVRAEADLLKNLRHPGLPQVLDFFEAGGEIYTVMDFIPGNSIKQYLDAGRIFPEKSVINWMKQMCSVLCYLHTREPQVIHGDIKPGNIMLTPQGDICLIDFNISSAAAKNAPVWIEGYTKGYASPEQIDAFLFNQKEMDRSNWKSIDARSDIYSLGATVYHMVTGQK
;
A
#
# COMPACT_ATOMS: atom_id res chain seq x y z
N MET A 1 2.27 -7.88 -23.14
CA MET A 1 1.02 -8.40 -23.67
C MET A 1 0.47 -9.42 -22.69
N SER A 2 -0.82 -9.53 -22.54
CA SER A 2 -1.56 -10.11 -21.41
C SER A 2 -1.79 -11.63 -21.58
N GLU A 3 -0.74 -12.42 -21.85
CA GLU A 3 -0.91 -13.87 -21.94
C GLU A 3 -1.43 -14.44 -20.61
N GLY A 4 -2.62 -15.02 -20.66
CA GLY A 4 -3.24 -15.74 -19.54
C GLY A 4 -4.13 -14.90 -18.61
N ILE A 5 -4.22 -13.57 -18.78
CA ILE A 5 -5.18 -12.77 -17.99
C ILE A 5 -6.60 -13.14 -18.44
N PRO A 6 -7.53 -13.48 -17.49
CA PRO A 6 -8.90 -13.82 -17.82
C PRO A 6 -9.60 -12.73 -18.64
N GLU A 7 -10.40 -13.14 -19.63
CA GLU A 7 -11.16 -12.22 -20.52
C GLU A 7 -12.12 -11.28 -19.75
N THR A 8 -12.44 -11.65 -18.53
CA THR A 8 -13.21 -10.82 -17.59
C THR A 8 -12.54 -9.47 -17.30
N TYR A 9 -11.21 -9.37 -17.48
CA TYR A 9 -10.42 -8.17 -17.21
C TYR A 9 -9.87 -7.57 -18.50
N GLN A 10 -10.50 -6.52 -18.99
CA GLN A 10 -10.02 -5.77 -20.14
C GLN A 10 -9.00 -4.71 -19.68
N ILE A 11 -7.73 -4.91 -19.99
CA ILE A 11 -6.65 -3.96 -19.66
C ILE A 11 -6.87 -2.65 -20.41
N ILE A 12 -6.99 -1.55 -19.68
CA ILE A 12 -7.10 -0.19 -20.24
C ILE A 12 -5.71 0.41 -20.42
N GLY A 13 -4.84 0.23 -19.43
CA GLY A 13 -3.46 0.73 -19.49
C GLY A 13 -2.73 0.58 -18.18
N ARG A 14 -1.41 0.79 -18.23
CA ARG A 14 -0.56 0.82 -17.06
C ARG A 14 -0.73 2.17 -16.35
N ILE A 15 -0.99 2.17 -15.04
CA ILE A 15 -1.20 3.36 -14.22
C ILE A 15 -0.14 3.55 -13.13
N GLY A 16 0.70 2.55 -12.91
CA GLY A 16 1.76 2.62 -11.93
C GLY A 16 2.77 1.49 -12.08
N GLY A 17 3.79 1.54 -11.27
CA GLY A 17 4.81 0.50 -11.18
C GLY A 17 6.03 1.02 -10.44
N GLY A 18 6.66 0.15 -9.69
CA GLY A 18 7.82 0.43 -8.85
C GLY A 18 8.33 -0.85 -8.22
N ASN A 19 8.91 -0.73 -7.03
CA ASN A 19 9.38 -1.89 -6.27
C ASN A 19 8.25 -2.89 -5.95
N SER A 20 7.04 -2.40 -5.75
CA SER A 20 5.86 -3.24 -5.43
C SER A 20 5.23 -3.97 -6.62
N GLY A 21 5.78 -3.84 -7.84
CA GLY A 21 5.24 -4.50 -9.04
C GLY A 21 4.65 -3.53 -10.07
N VAL A 22 3.94 -4.07 -11.06
CA VAL A 22 3.28 -3.30 -12.12
C VAL A 22 1.79 -3.21 -11.84
N VAL A 23 1.23 -2.00 -12.01
CA VAL A 23 -0.18 -1.71 -11.71
C VAL A 23 -0.90 -1.30 -12.99
N TYR A 24 -2.00 -2.00 -13.29
CA TYR A 24 -2.83 -1.74 -14.46
C TYR A 24 -4.22 -1.29 -14.03
N LYS A 25 -4.80 -0.36 -14.77
CA LYS A 25 -6.24 -0.10 -14.78
C LYS A 25 -6.89 -1.06 -15.75
N ALA A 26 -7.96 -1.73 -15.34
CA ALA A 26 -8.73 -2.63 -16.17
C ALA A 26 -10.23 -2.37 -15.99
N TYR A 27 -11.03 -2.86 -16.93
CA TYR A 27 -12.48 -2.91 -16.83
C TYR A 27 -12.91 -4.34 -16.54
N HIS A 28 -13.65 -4.55 -15.46
CA HIS A 28 -14.20 -5.85 -15.09
C HIS A 28 -15.57 -6.01 -15.77
N THR A 29 -15.63 -6.87 -16.78
CA THR A 29 -16.81 -7.00 -17.65
C THR A 29 -18.08 -7.45 -16.92
N ASN A 30 -17.96 -8.42 -16.01
CA ASN A 30 -19.10 -8.95 -15.26
C ASN A 30 -19.59 -7.96 -14.17
N LEU A 31 -18.68 -7.29 -13.46
CA LEU A 31 -19.02 -6.30 -12.43
C LEU A 31 -19.33 -4.92 -13.04
N LYS A 32 -19.06 -4.72 -14.32
CA LYS A 32 -19.26 -3.46 -15.06
C LYS A 32 -18.64 -2.25 -14.37
N LYS A 33 -17.42 -2.41 -13.83
CA LYS A 33 -16.68 -1.34 -13.17
C LYS A 33 -15.20 -1.38 -13.47
N TYR A 34 -14.51 -0.25 -13.24
CA TYR A 34 -13.07 -0.21 -13.31
C TYR A 34 -12.47 -0.85 -12.04
N VAL A 35 -11.37 -1.57 -12.26
CA VAL A 35 -10.57 -2.23 -11.22
C VAL A 35 -9.09 -1.96 -11.45
N VAL A 36 -8.31 -2.22 -10.42
CA VAL A 36 -6.85 -2.24 -10.48
C VAL A 36 -6.39 -3.68 -10.47
N LEU A 37 -5.50 -4.04 -11.41
CA LEU A 37 -4.74 -5.29 -11.39
C LEU A 37 -3.31 -4.94 -10.95
N LYS A 38 -2.90 -5.43 -9.81
CA LYS A 38 -1.52 -5.31 -9.30
C LYS A 38 -0.82 -6.63 -9.54
N LYS A 39 0.19 -6.64 -10.44
CA LYS A 39 1.07 -7.78 -10.66
C LYS A 39 2.10 -7.83 -9.54
N ILE A 40 2.13 -8.93 -8.81
CA ILE A 40 3.11 -9.17 -7.74
C ILE A 40 4.40 -9.71 -8.37
N ARG A 41 5.55 -9.21 -7.95
CA ARG A 41 6.84 -9.67 -8.45
C ARG A 41 7.13 -11.12 -8.05
N SER A 42 7.72 -11.87 -8.97
CA SER A 42 8.10 -13.28 -8.77
C SER A 42 9.12 -13.49 -7.64
N GLU A 43 9.98 -12.51 -7.40
CA GLU A 43 11.03 -12.57 -6.37
C GLU A 43 10.44 -12.60 -4.95
N ILE A 44 9.21 -12.12 -4.77
CA ILE A 44 8.51 -12.12 -3.46
C ILE A 44 7.84 -13.48 -3.18
N LYS A 45 7.58 -14.29 -4.22
CA LYS A 45 6.86 -15.57 -4.10
C LYS A 45 7.57 -16.56 -3.16
N ASP A 46 8.89 -16.51 -3.09
CA ASP A 46 9.70 -17.45 -2.30
C ASP A 46 9.78 -17.06 -0.81
N PHE A 47 9.40 -15.84 -0.46
CA PHE A 47 9.55 -15.30 0.90
C PHE A 47 8.22 -15.06 1.64
N VAL A 48 7.10 -15.08 0.94
CA VAL A 48 5.77 -14.75 1.51
C VAL A 48 4.73 -15.74 1.00
N ASP A 49 3.88 -16.23 1.91
CA ASP A 49 2.67 -16.93 1.48
C ASP A 49 1.68 -15.90 0.90
N VAL A 50 1.88 -15.61 -0.38
CA VAL A 50 1.08 -14.62 -1.13
C VAL A 50 -0.41 -14.94 -1.09
N ARG A 51 -0.80 -16.23 -0.92
CA ARG A 51 -2.20 -16.64 -0.81
C ARG A 51 -2.78 -16.31 0.55
N ALA A 52 -2.08 -16.66 1.63
CA ALA A 52 -2.52 -16.32 2.99
C ALA A 52 -2.69 -14.81 3.16
N GLU A 53 -1.84 -14.03 2.53
CA GLU A 53 -1.89 -12.59 2.54
C GLU A 53 -3.04 -12.02 1.70
N ALA A 54 -3.24 -12.53 0.49
CA ALA A 54 -4.39 -12.14 -0.33
C ALA A 54 -5.71 -12.44 0.40
N ASP A 55 -5.80 -13.57 1.11
CA ASP A 55 -6.96 -13.94 1.90
C ASP A 55 -7.19 -12.99 3.08
N LEU A 56 -6.12 -12.54 3.73
CA LEU A 56 -6.19 -11.51 4.77
C LEU A 56 -6.72 -10.18 4.19
N LEU A 57 -6.16 -9.73 3.08
CA LEU A 57 -6.56 -8.47 2.43
C LEU A 57 -8.00 -8.53 1.89
N LYS A 58 -8.47 -9.68 1.39
CA LYS A 58 -9.86 -9.87 0.95
C LYS A 58 -10.88 -9.62 2.06
N ASN A 59 -10.50 -9.85 3.31
CA ASN A 59 -11.37 -9.68 4.47
C ASN A 59 -11.37 -8.25 5.04
N LEU A 60 -10.49 -7.38 4.56
CA LEU A 60 -10.48 -5.98 5.00
C LEU A 60 -11.66 -5.22 4.40
N ARG A 61 -12.43 -4.55 5.26
CA ARG A 61 -13.58 -3.72 4.88
C ARG A 61 -13.53 -2.41 5.64
N HIS A 62 -13.12 -1.33 4.97
CA HIS A 62 -13.12 0.02 5.56
C HIS A 62 -13.31 1.04 4.44
N PRO A 63 -14.10 2.13 4.63
CA PRO A 63 -14.35 3.13 3.58
C PRO A 63 -13.07 3.79 3.03
N GLY A 64 -12.04 3.93 3.85
CA GLY A 64 -10.74 4.51 3.47
C GLY A 64 -9.75 3.48 2.89
N LEU A 65 -10.19 2.27 2.48
CA LEU A 65 -9.37 1.23 1.87
C LEU A 65 -10.03 0.71 0.59
N PRO A 66 -9.26 0.43 -0.48
CA PRO A 66 -9.80 -0.33 -1.62
C PRO A 66 -10.11 -1.76 -1.18
N GLN A 67 -11.24 -2.28 -1.65
CA GLN A 67 -11.55 -3.67 -1.43
C GLN A 67 -10.78 -4.55 -2.40
N VAL A 68 -10.15 -5.61 -1.91
CA VAL A 68 -9.63 -6.70 -2.73
C VAL A 68 -10.81 -7.57 -3.19
N LEU A 69 -10.93 -7.72 -4.50
CA LEU A 69 -12.07 -8.37 -5.15
C LEU A 69 -11.74 -9.80 -5.55
N ASP A 70 -10.51 -10.01 -6.03
CA ASP A 70 -10.07 -11.28 -6.58
C ASP A 70 -8.54 -11.40 -6.54
N PHE A 71 -8.09 -12.61 -6.82
CA PHE A 71 -6.69 -12.98 -6.88
C PHE A 71 -6.55 -14.15 -7.87
N PHE A 72 -5.67 -14.04 -8.85
CA PHE A 72 -5.45 -15.10 -9.83
C PHE A 72 -4.00 -15.17 -10.29
N GLU A 73 -3.65 -16.31 -10.87
CA GLU A 73 -2.37 -16.53 -11.53
C GLU A 73 -2.55 -16.57 -13.04
N ALA A 74 -1.66 -15.87 -13.76
CA ALA A 74 -1.68 -15.82 -15.22
C ALA A 74 -0.24 -15.66 -15.74
N GLY A 75 0.15 -16.53 -16.70
CA GLY A 75 1.49 -16.50 -17.29
C GLY A 75 2.62 -16.69 -16.26
N GLY A 76 2.38 -17.47 -15.20
CA GLY A 76 3.33 -17.67 -14.10
C GLY A 76 3.45 -16.50 -13.14
N GLU A 77 2.61 -15.47 -13.28
CA GLU A 77 2.59 -14.27 -12.47
C GLU A 77 1.32 -14.18 -11.65
N ILE A 78 1.42 -13.59 -10.46
CA ILE A 78 0.30 -13.43 -9.54
C ILE A 78 -0.26 -12.02 -9.66
N TYR A 79 -1.58 -11.93 -9.72
CA TYR A 79 -2.33 -10.67 -9.81
C TYR A 79 -3.31 -10.55 -8.67
N THR A 80 -3.30 -9.41 -7.99
CA THR A 80 -4.35 -8.99 -7.07
C THR A 80 -5.29 -8.02 -7.78
N VAL A 81 -6.59 -8.25 -7.68
CA VAL A 81 -7.64 -7.39 -8.23
C VAL A 81 -8.28 -6.59 -7.10
N MET A 82 -8.35 -5.28 -7.25
CA MET A 82 -8.91 -4.40 -6.22
C MET A 82 -9.73 -3.25 -6.83
N ASP A 83 -10.48 -2.56 -6.01
CA ASP A 83 -11.23 -1.39 -6.43
C ASP A 83 -10.32 -0.33 -7.07
N PHE A 84 -10.75 0.25 -8.18
CA PHE A 84 -10.13 1.44 -8.74
C PHE A 84 -10.65 2.66 -7.98
N ILE A 85 -9.76 3.38 -7.30
CA ILE A 85 -10.10 4.61 -6.57
C ILE A 85 -9.92 5.79 -7.53
N PRO A 86 -10.99 6.50 -7.90
CA PRO A 86 -10.89 7.67 -8.76
C PRO A 86 -10.29 8.86 -8.01
N GLY A 87 -9.67 9.78 -8.75
CA GLY A 87 -9.01 10.96 -8.21
C GLY A 87 -7.51 10.95 -8.40
N ASN A 88 -6.82 11.82 -7.69
CA ASN A 88 -5.36 11.94 -7.72
C ASN A 88 -4.76 11.62 -6.36
N SER A 89 -3.53 11.15 -6.34
CA SER A 89 -2.81 11.00 -5.07
C SER A 89 -2.45 12.36 -4.48
N ILE A 90 -2.32 12.42 -3.16
CA ILE A 90 -1.82 13.63 -2.47
C ILE A 90 -0.46 14.06 -3.05
N LYS A 91 0.38 13.08 -3.44
CA LYS A 91 1.67 13.37 -4.11
C LYS A 91 1.50 14.19 -5.39
N GLN A 92 0.55 13.83 -6.25
CA GLN A 92 0.31 14.56 -7.51
C GLN A 92 -0.07 16.02 -7.27
N TYR A 93 -0.83 16.30 -6.20
CA TYR A 93 -1.14 17.68 -5.80
C TYR A 93 0.07 18.42 -5.24
N LEU A 94 0.89 17.77 -4.41
CA LEU A 94 2.12 18.37 -3.86
C LEU A 94 3.15 18.64 -4.96
N ASP A 95 3.33 17.71 -5.90
CA ASP A 95 4.21 17.89 -7.06
C ASP A 95 3.76 19.06 -7.97
N ALA A 96 2.45 19.35 -7.98
CA ALA A 96 1.89 20.52 -8.66
C ALA A 96 1.98 21.82 -7.81
N GLY A 97 2.68 21.80 -6.68
CA GLY A 97 2.87 22.95 -5.80
C GLY A 97 1.63 23.32 -4.98
N ARG A 98 0.65 22.41 -4.85
CA ARG A 98 -0.58 22.70 -4.09
C ARG A 98 -0.32 22.57 -2.60
N ILE A 99 -0.67 23.61 -1.86
CA ILE A 99 -0.75 23.60 -0.40
C ILE A 99 -2.21 23.36 -0.01
N PHE A 100 -2.42 22.52 0.99
CA PHE A 100 -3.75 22.16 1.44
C PHE A 100 -4.18 23.02 2.64
N PRO A 101 -5.47 23.43 2.71
CA PRO A 101 -5.98 24.10 3.89
C PRO A 101 -5.88 23.21 5.13
N GLU A 102 -5.46 23.78 6.26
CA GLU A 102 -5.28 23.05 7.52
C GLU A 102 -6.52 22.21 7.89
N LYS A 103 -7.72 22.79 7.75
CA LYS A 103 -8.99 22.11 8.04
C LYS A 103 -9.14 20.82 7.21
N SER A 104 -8.73 20.83 5.94
CA SER A 104 -8.77 19.65 5.07
C SER A 104 -7.77 18.59 5.54
N VAL A 105 -6.54 19.01 5.86
CA VAL A 105 -5.49 18.09 6.36
C VAL A 105 -5.91 17.44 7.67
N ILE A 106 -6.49 18.20 8.60
CA ILE A 106 -7.01 17.66 9.87
C ILE A 106 -8.13 16.64 9.61
N ASN A 107 -9.05 16.91 8.69
CA ASN A 107 -10.10 15.95 8.33
C ASN A 107 -9.53 14.66 7.75
N TRP A 108 -8.60 14.76 6.82
CA TRP A 108 -7.94 13.60 6.21
C TRP A 108 -7.09 12.82 7.22
N MET A 109 -6.40 13.51 8.13
CA MET A 109 -5.68 12.87 9.23
C MET A 109 -6.62 12.02 10.12
N LYS A 110 -7.82 12.55 10.45
CA LYS A 110 -8.82 11.77 11.20
C LYS A 110 -9.26 10.53 10.44
N GLN A 111 -9.48 10.63 9.12
CA GLN A 111 -9.81 9.49 8.28
C GLN A 111 -8.66 8.47 8.25
N MET A 112 -7.40 8.92 8.12
CA MET A 112 -6.21 8.05 8.19
C MET A 112 -6.11 7.35 9.55
N CYS A 113 -6.31 8.07 10.65
CA CYS A 113 -6.32 7.46 11.99
C CYS A 113 -7.40 6.38 12.12
N SER A 114 -8.58 6.58 11.52
CA SER A 114 -9.63 5.55 11.47
C SER A 114 -9.19 4.31 10.71
N VAL A 115 -8.56 4.50 9.53
CA VAL A 115 -7.99 3.39 8.75
C VAL A 115 -6.94 2.63 9.56
N LEU A 116 -5.99 3.34 10.16
CA LEU A 116 -4.90 2.71 10.92
C LEU A 116 -5.42 2.00 12.17
N CYS A 117 -6.36 2.59 12.90
CA CYS A 117 -7.01 1.93 14.03
C CYS A 117 -7.67 0.62 13.58
N TYR A 118 -8.38 0.64 12.45
CA TYR A 118 -8.99 -0.56 11.90
C TYR A 118 -7.95 -1.63 11.54
N LEU A 119 -6.85 -1.28 10.87
CA LEU A 119 -5.79 -2.22 10.48
C LEU A 119 -5.04 -2.79 11.69
N HIS A 120 -4.65 -1.92 12.60
CA HIS A 120 -3.83 -2.29 13.76
C HIS A 120 -4.60 -3.13 14.80
N THR A 121 -5.93 -3.12 14.78
CA THR A 121 -6.79 -3.97 15.65
C THR A 121 -7.21 -5.28 15.00
N ARG A 122 -6.74 -5.61 13.82
CA ARG A 122 -7.00 -6.92 13.19
C ARG A 122 -6.20 -8.03 13.87
N GLU A 123 -6.69 -9.26 13.74
CA GLU A 123 -5.96 -10.45 14.12
C GLU A 123 -5.84 -11.40 12.93
N PRO A 124 -4.63 -11.57 12.40
CA PRO A 124 -3.38 -10.93 12.83
C PRO A 124 -3.38 -9.41 12.56
N GLN A 125 -2.58 -8.66 13.35
CA GLN A 125 -2.39 -7.22 13.16
C GLN A 125 -1.86 -6.92 11.77
N VAL A 126 -2.44 -5.92 11.11
CA VAL A 126 -2.01 -5.48 9.77
C VAL A 126 -1.26 -4.16 9.88
N ILE A 127 -0.01 -4.15 9.44
CA ILE A 127 0.81 -2.94 9.31
C ILE A 127 0.85 -2.56 7.84
N HIS A 128 0.58 -1.29 7.50
CA HIS A 128 0.60 -0.84 6.11
C HIS A 128 2.03 -0.76 5.55
N GLY A 129 2.95 -0.20 6.32
CA GLY A 129 4.40 -0.22 6.08
C GLY A 129 4.91 0.74 4.99
N ASP A 130 4.03 1.44 4.25
CA ASP A 130 4.45 2.39 3.20
C ASP A 130 3.50 3.60 3.08
N ILE A 131 3.19 4.23 4.23
CA ILE A 131 2.34 5.42 4.26
C ILE A 131 3.14 6.62 3.74
N LYS A 132 2.64 7.20 2.65
CA LYS A 132 3.24 8.38 1.99
C LYS A 132 2.20 9.08 1.11
N PRO A 133 2.42 10.33 0.68
CA PRO A 133 1.49 11.06 -0.18
C PRO A 133 1.13 10.34 -1.48
N GLY A 134 2.03 9.49 -2.01
CA GLY A 134 1.79 8.72 -3.22
C GLY A 134 0.76 7.60 -3.05
N ASN A 135 0.61 7.09 -1.81
CA ASN A 135 -0.30 6.01 -1.47
C ASN A 135 -1.62 6.49 -0.84
N ILE A 136 -1.86 7.80 -0.79
CA ILE A 136 -3.11 8.39 -0.32
C ILE A 136 -3.82 9.04 -1.51
N MET A 137 -4.93 8.45 -1.94
CA MET A 137 -5.78 8.99 -3.00
C MET A 137 -6.80 9.97 -2.41
N LEU A 138 -6.93 11.14 -3.03
CA LEU A 138 -8.01 12.09 -2.75
C LEU A 138 -9.13 11.86 -3.77
N THR A 139 -10.28 11.40 -3.28
CA THR A 139 -11.43 11.09 -4.12
C THR A 139 -12.14 12.37 -4.58
N PRO A 140 -12.97 12.31 -5.65
CA PRO A 140 -13.79 13.45 -6.09
C PRO A 140 -14.75 13.98 -5.02
N GLN A 141 -15.11 13.15 -4.03
CA GLN A 141 -15.96 13.52 -2.89
C GLN A 141 -15.21 14.29 -1.80
N GLY A 142 -13.89 14.35 -1.88
CA GLY A 142 -13.04 15.02 -0.89
C GLY A 142 -12.58 14.13 0.26
N ASP A 143 -12.86 12.85 0.21
CA ASP A 143 -12.39 11.84 1.16
C ASP A 143 -11.07 11.23 0.72
N ILE A 144 -10.33 10.63 1.64
CA ILE A 144 -9.09 9.93 1.32
C ILE A 144 -9.28 8.41 1.30
N CYS A 145 -8.48 7.75 0.47
CA CYS A 145 -8.36 6.31 0.46
C CYS A 145 -6.88 5.92 0.46
N LEU A 146 -6.46 5.10 1.42
CA LEU A 146 -5.11 4.58 1.53
C LEU A 146 -4.98 3.35 0.64
N ILE A 147 -4.08 3.42 -0.33
CA ILE A 147 -3.85 2.37 -1.32
C ILE A 147 -2.46 1.75 -1.15
N ASP A 148 -2.23 0.64 -1.84
CA ASP A 148 -0.91 0.03 -2.01
C ASP A 148 -0.28 -0.47 -0.71
N PHE A 149 -0.92 -1.48 -0.10
CA PHE A 149 -0.35 -2.22 1.03
C PHE A 149 0.99 -2.84 0.64
N ASN A 150 1.97 -2.69 1.51
CA ASN A 150 3.20 -3.45 1.39
C ASN A 150 3.00 -4.83 2.03
N ILE A 151 2.75 -5.79 1.16
CA ILE A 151 2.28 -7.14 1.48
C ILE A 151 3.19 -7.90 2.49
N SER A 152 4.48 -7.62 2.48
CA SER A 152 5.47 -8.35 3.28
C SER A 152 5.35 -8.20 4.81
N SER A 153 4.53 -7.27 5.29
CA SER A 153 4.45 -6.95 6.72
C SER A 153 3.24 -7.53 7.46
N ALA A 154 2.23 -8.03 6.73
CA ALA A 154 0.96 -8.42 7.34
C ALA A 154 0.95 -9.83 7.99
N ALA A 155 1.83 -10.75 7.58
CA ALA A 155 1.71 -12.17 7.94
C ALA A 155 2.65 -12.68 9.03
N ALA A 156 3.60 -11.89 9.52
CA ALA A 156 4.73 -12.43 10.27
C ALA A 156 4.71 -12.05 11.76
N LYS A 157 3.94 -12.78 12.57
CA LYS A 157 4.05 -12.64 14.06
C LYS A 157 5.44 -12.98 14.63
N ASN A 158 6.33 -13.69 13.90
CA ASN A 158 7.68 -14.08 14.37
C ASN A 158 8.72 -14.26 13.24
N ALA A 159 8.42 -13.89 12.01
CA ALA A 159 9.41 -13.94 10.94
C ALA A 159 10.09 -12.57 10.79
N PRO A 160 11.37 -12.56 10.40
CA PRO A 160 12.02 -11.31 10.06
C PRO A 160 11.23 -10.64 8.93
N VAL A 161 10.74 -9.41 9.18
CA VAL A 161 10.04 -8.63 8.15
C VAL A 161 11.05 -8.33 7.04
N TRP A 162 10.84 -8.97 5.88
CA TRP A 162 11.66 -8.68 4.71
C TRP A 162 11.20 -7.35 4.11
N ILE A 163 12.06 -6.35 4.14
CA ILE A 163 11.80 -5.06 3.51
C ILE A 163 12.62 -4.96 2.24
N GLU A 164 11.96 -4.97 1.08
CA GLU A 164 12.61 -4.78 -0.22
C GLU A 164 13.19 -3.38 -0.41
N GLY A 165 12.67 -2.40 0.33
CA GLY A 165 13.06 -1.01 0.24
C GLY A 165 12.28 -0.14 1.21
N TYR A 166 12.70 1.09 1.34
CA TYR A 166 11.99 2.10 2.12
C TYR A 166 11.81 3.40 1.33
N THR A 167 10.77 4.15 1.64
CA THR A 167 10.55 5.46 1.02
C THR A 167 11.24 6.54 1.86
N LYS A 168 12.38 7.05 1.33
CA LYS A 168 13.16 8.10 2.01
C LYS A 168 12.29 9.29 2.38
N GLY A 169 12.38 9.71 3.65
CA GLY A 169 11.66 10.85 4.22
C GLY A 169 10.29 10.49 4.82
N TYR A 170 9.82 9.23 4.70
CA TYR A 170 8.58 8.76 5.34
C TYR A 170 8.77 7.51 6.17
N ALA A 171 9.73 6.66 5.81
CA ALA A 171 10.02 5.44 6.56
C ALA A 171 10.49 5.75 7.98
N SER A 172 10.00 4.95 8.93
CA SER A 172 10.44 5.03 10.33
C SER A 172 11.88 4.55 10.51
N PRO A 173 12.56 4.96 11.61
CA PRO A 173 13.93 4.52 11.87
C PRO A 173 14.07 3.00 11.87
N GLU A 174 13.14 2.28 12.49
CA GLU A 174 13.15 0.81 12.54
C GLU A 174 12.97 0.16 11.16
N GLN A 175 12.24 0.79 10.24
CA GLN A 175 12.16 0.32 8.85
C GLN A 175 13.48 0.52 8.11
N ILE A 176 14.14 1.64 8.32
CA ILE A 176 15.46 1.93 7.73
C ILE A 176 16.49 0.94 8.27
N ASP A 177 16.51 0.72 9.57
CA ASP A 177 17.41 -0.22 10.24
C ASP A 177 17.19 -1.64 9.71
N ALA A 178 15.92 -2.08 9.60
CA ALA A 178 15.58 -3.40 9.06
C ALA A 178 16.05 -3.59 7.61
N PHE A 179 15.91 -2.56 6.76
CA PHE A 179 16.40 -2.60 5.38
C PHE A 179 17.93 -2.71 5.30
N LEU A 180 18.63 -1.87 6.07
CA LEU A 180 20.09 -1.87 6.11
C LEU A 180 20.65 -3.19 6.67
N PHE A 181 19.93 -3.78 7.61
CA PHE A 181 20.25 -5.06 8.19
C PHE A 181 20.15 -6.20 7.17
N ASN A 182 19.07 -6.25 6.39
CA ASN A 182 18.87 -7.26 5.34
C ASN A 182 20.00 -7.26 4.29
N GLN A 183 20.70 -6.12 4.13
CA GLN A 183 21.82 -6.00 3.19
C GLN A 183 23.19 -6.41 3.76
N LYS A 184 23.37 -6.46 5.08
CA LYS A 184 24.70 -6.55 5.72
C LYS A 184 24.93 -7.78 6.61
N GLU A 185 24.02 -8.75 6.70
CA GLU A 185 24.12 -9.89 7.64
C GLU A 185 24.53 -9.49 9.07
N MET A 186 24.00 -8.40 9.59
CA MET A 186 24.36 -7.87 10.92
C MET A 186 23.70 -8.67 12.05
N ASP A 187 24.25 -8.56 13.27
CA ASP A 187 23.77 -9.23 14.46
C ASP A 187 22.32 -8.87 14.81
N ARG A 188 21.47 -9.88 14.99
CA ARG A 188 20.03 -9.76 15.26
C ARG A 188 19.67 -9.37 16.69
N SER A 189 20.63 -9.28 17.60
CA SER A 189 20.40 -9.06 19.04
C SER A 189 19.73 -7.72 19.39
N ASN A 190 19.83 -6.71 18.52
CA ASN A 190 19.32 -5.34 18.73
C ASN A 190 18.17 -4.97 17.78
N TRP A 191 17.51 -5.92 17.13
CA TRP A 191 16.46 -5.62 16.19
C TRP A 191 15.19 -5.07 16.87
N LYS A 192 14.74 -3.91 16.41
CA LYS A 192 13.41 -3.39 16.74
C LYS A 192 12.40 -3.94 15.72
N SER A 193 11.34 -4.59 16.21
CA SER A 193 10.26 -5.06 15.37
C SER A 193 9.53 -3.87 14.73
N ILE A 194 9.18 -4.00 13.45
CA ILE A 194 8.26 -3.08 12.79
C ILE A 194 6.86 -3.40 13.32
N ASP A 195 6.19 -2.38 13.85
CA ASP A 195 4.84 -2.50 14.39
C ASP A 195 3.98 -1.27 14.02
N ALA A 196 2.80 -1.15 14.63
CA ALA A 196 1.86 -0.06 14.39
C ALA A 196 2.47 1.35 14.52
N ARG A 197 3.53 1.51 15.33
CA ARG A 197 4.21 2.80 15.52
C ARG A 197 4.94 3.26 14.27
N SER A 198 5.40 2.34 13.43
CA SER A 198 6.02 2.68 12.14
C SER A 198 5.04 3.38 11.21
N ASP A 199 3.78 2.93 11.15
CA ASP A 199 2.72 3.60 10.38
C ASP A 199 2.41 5.00 10.94
N ILE A 200 2.40 5.15 12.27
CA ILE A 200 2.16 6.44 12.93
C ILE A 200 3.28 7.44 12.60
N TYR A 201 4.55 6.99 12.62
CA TYR A 201 5.67 7.82 12.19
C TYR A 201 5.52 8.29 10.74
N SER A 202 5.21 7.35 9.83
CA SER A 202 5.04 7.62 8.40
C SER A 202 3.85 8.56 8.12
N LEU A 203 2.76 8.42 8.90
CA LEU A 203 1.63 9.36 8.87
C LEU A 203 2.06 10.76 9.31
N GLY A 204 2.82 10.90 10.40
CA GLY A 204 3.36 12.18 10.87
C GLY A 204 4.22 12.88 9.82
N ALA A 205 5.16 12.15 9.21
CA ALA A 205 5.99 12.66 8.13
C ALA A 205 5.17 13.07 6.88
N THR A 206 4.13 12.31 6.56
CA THR A 206 3.21 12.62 5.46
C THR A 206 2.43 13.90 5.73
N VAL A 207 1.86 14.05 6.92
CA VAL A 207 1.12 15.26 7.33
C VAL A 207 2.03 16.48 7.33
N TYR A 208 3.25 16.35 7.86
CA TYR A 208 4.26 17.42 7.82
C TYR A 208 4.48 17.91 6.37
N HIS A 209 4.71 16.99 5.43
CA HIS A 209 4.87 17.33 4.01
C HIS A 209 3.61 18.00 3.43
N MET A 210 2.41 17.55 3.77
CA MET A 210 1.15 18.13 3.29
C MET A 210 0.95 19.57 3.76
N VAL A 211 1.40 19.90 4.97
CA VAL A 211 1.23 21.22 5.58
C VAL A 211 2.33 22.20 5.16
N THR A 212 3.56 21.73 5.08
CA THR A 212 4.73 22.60 4.84
C THR A 212 5.18 22.64 3.39
N GLY A 213 4.78 21.66 2.57
CA GLY A 213 5.34 21.45 1.24
C GLY A 213 6.80 20.96 1.26
N GLN A 214 7.35 20.66 2.45
CA GLN A 214 8.72 20.18 2.64
C GLN A 214 8.74 18.71 3.07
N LYS A 215 9.78 18.00 2.64
CA LYS A 215 9.95 16.57 2.90
C LYS A 215 11.11 16.34 3.86
#